data_bd44f7cc8c42c2050cc9a499df2972f4
#
_entry.id   bd44f7cc8c42c2050cc9a499df2972f4
#
_cell.length_a   1.000
_cell.length_b   1.000
_cell.length_c   1.000
_cell.angle_alpha   90.00
_cell.angle_beta   90.00
_cell.angle_gamma   90.00
#
_symmetry.space_group_name_H-M   'P 1'
#
loop_
_entity.id
_entity.type
_entity.pdbx_description
1 polymer ?
#
loop_
_entity_poly.entity_id
_entity_poly.type
_entity_poly.pdbx_seq_one_letter_code
_entity_poly.pdbx_strand_id
1 'polypeptide(L)'
;MRVAIYTLGCKVNQYETQAMEQELLRRGHELVPFEEEADGYIVNTCSVTAVSDKKSRQMIRRCKKRNPAAVVAACGCYVQTHPDEAAGLDIDLIAGTGDRMAFLDLFEQAAGEKQPLTLLDDALRRRDFEVLPAGGMAERTRAMLKVEDGCVNFCTYCIIPYARGGVRSLPKAVAVEQTAQLRQEGYRELVFTGIEISSWGHDLKTGETLIDLLEAVSAAAGDMRLRLGSLEPRTITEDFCRRASKLPNLCPHFHLSLQSGCDETLRRMNRKYDTARFYQSVTLLRAYFDRPAVTTDLICGFPGETEEEFARTLAFIEKCGFAAMHIFPYSIRPGTKAAAMEQLSAAVKERRAARAAEVASQMHRAYLEGCVGQVYPVLFEQEKDGYYTGHAPNYCETGVRVGDLHNKVLNVKITGTDGDMLIGELT
;
A
#
# COMPACT_ATOMS: atom_id res chain seq x y z
N MET A 1 6.85 -7.67 -28.70
CA MET A 1 8.09 -7.83 -27.88
C MET A 1 7.76 -8.69 -26.66
N ARG A 2 8.75 -9.45 -26.18
CA ARG A 2 8.70 -10.06 -24.83
C ARG A 2 9.08 -8.99 -23.81
N VAL A 3 8.19 -8.68 -22.89
CA VAL A 3 8.35 -7.60 -21.91
C VAL A 3 8.29 -8.15 -20.49
N ALA A 4 9.25 -7.77 -19.66
CA ALA A 4 9.30 -8.12 -18.25
C ALA A 4 9.17 -6.89 -17.37
N ILE A 5 8.33 -6.94 -16.36
CA ILE A 5 8.11 -5.83 -15.42
C ILE A 5 8.57 -6.22 -14.02
N TYR A 6 9.29 -5.33 -13.36
CA TYR A 6 9.64 -5.44 -11.95
C TYR A 6 9.08 -4.28 -11.15
N THR A 7 8.25 -4.59 -10.15
CA THR A 7 7.59 -3.57 -9.32
C THR A 7 8.19 -3.53 -7.93
N LEU A 8 8.59 -2.34 -7.52
CA LEU A 8 8.99 -2.02 -6.16
C LEU A 8 7.96 -1.10 -5.52
N GLY A 9 7.79 -1.21 -4.21
CA GLY A 9 7.06 -0.22 -3.42
C GLY A 9 5.67 -0.65 -2.98
N CYS A 10 4.75 0.32 -3.01
CA CYS A 10 3.44 0.23 -2.39
C CYS A 10 2.37 -0.36 -3.33
N LYS A 11 1.15 -0.52 -2.81
CA LYS A 11 -0.02 -0.97 -3.57
C LYS A 11 -0.35 -0.08 -4.76
N VAL A 12 -0.05 1.24 -4.69
CA VAL A 12 -0.22 2.15 -5.82
C VAL A 12 0.69 1.76 -6.98
N ASN A 13 1.98 1.50 -6.72
CA ASN A 13 2.89 1.01 -7.76
C ASN A 13 2.44 -0.34 -8.34
N GLN A 14 1.92 -1.24 -7.50
CA GLN A 14 1.38 -2.52 -7.97
C GLN A 14 0.16 -2.34 -8.86
N TYR A 15 -0.77 -1.45 -8.50
CA TYR A 15 -1.93 -1.11 -9.32
C TYR A 15 -1.50 -0.51 -10.68
N GLU A 16 -0.57 0.45 -10.66
CA GLU A 16 -0.05 1.06 -11.88
C GLU A 16 0.66 0.03 -12.78
N THR A 17 1.40 -0.90 -12.19
CA THR A 17 2.01 -2.02 -12.95
C THR A 17 0.96 -2.92 -13.58
N GLN A 18 -0.08 -3.29 -12.85
CA GLN A 18 -1.17 -4.11 -13.41
C GLN A 18 -1.85 -3.44 -14.60
N ALA A 19 -2.08 -2.13 -14.51
CA ALA A 19 -2.64 -1.38 -15.65
C ALA A 19 -1.71 -1.36 -16.86
N MET A 20 -0.39 -1.22 -16.63
CA MET A 20 0.62 -1.31 -17.71
C MET A 20 0.67 -2.72 -18.32
N GLU A 21 0.62 -3.77 -17.49
CA GLU A 21 0.58 -5.17 -17.95
C GLU A 21 -0.62 -5.43 -18.86
N GLN A 22 -1.82 -4.98 -18.46
CA GLN A 22 -3.03 -5.11 -19.27
C GLN A 22 -2.88 -4.40 -20.62
N GLU A 23 -2.37 -3.17 -20.61
CA GLU A 23 -2.22 -2.39 -21.83
C GLU A 23 -1.17 -2.99 -22.77
N LEU A 24 -0.05 -3.50 -22.24
CA LEU A 24 0.96 -4.21 -23.03
C LEU A 24 0.39 -5.46 -23.71
N LEU A 25 -0.39 -6.27 -22.98
CA LEU A 25 -1.09 -7.42 -23.55
C LEU A 25 -2.06 -7.00 -24.67
N ARG A 26 -2.84 -5.92 -24.44
CA ARG A 26 -3.77 -5.35 -25.43
C ARG A 26 -3.04 -4.88 -26.70
N ARG A 27 -1.80 -4.36 -26.57
CA ARG A 27 -0.93 -3.96 -27.69
C ARG A 27 -0.23 -5.14 -28.39
N GLY A 28 -0.45 -6.38 -27.91
CA GLY A 28 0.10 -7.58 -28.51
C GLY A 28 1.53 -7.93 -28.06
N HIS A 29 1.98 -7.38 -26.92
CA HIS A 29 3.22 -7.83 -26.28
C HIS A 29 2.99 -9.12 -25.48
N GLU A 30 4.05 -9.87 -25.27
CA GLU A 30 4.09 -11.04 -24.39
C GLU A 30 4.72 -10.64 -23.06
N LEU A 31 4.02 -10.89 -21.95
CA LEU A 31 4.58 -10.70 -20.60
C LEU A 31 5.35 -11.94 -20.18
N VAL A 32 6.58 -11.75 -19.72
CA VAL A 32 7.45 -12.83 -19.24
C VAL A 32 7.95 -12.54 -17.82
N PRO A 33 8.30 -13.59 -17.04
CA PRO A 33 8.91 -13.40 -15.73
C PRO A 33 10.16 -12.51 -15.79
N PHE A 34 10.34 -11.66 -14.78
CA PHE A 34 11.48 -10.72 -14.78
C PHE A 34 12.85 -11.42 -14.79
N GLU A 35 12.90 -12.66 -14.38
CA GLU A 35 14.09 -13.50 -14.37
C GLU A 35 14.49 -14.03 -15.76
N GLU A 36 13.59 -14.01 -16.72
CA GLU A 36 13.83 -14.43 -18.09
C GLU A 36 14.49 -13.35 -18.94
N GLU A 37 15.05 -13.75 -20.07
CA GLU A 37 15.53 -12.84 -21.10
C GLU A 37 14.32 -12.24 -21.84
N ALA A 38 14.28 -10.90 -21.92
CA ALA A 38 13.21 -10.14 -22.56
C ALA A 38 13.76 -9.12 -23.55
N ASP A 39 12.95 -8.70 -24.52
CA ASP A 39 13.26 -7.62 -25.46
C ASP A 39 13.18 -6.25 -24.77
N GLY A 40 12.34 -6.13 -23.74
CA GLY A 40 12.16 -4.92 -22.96
C GLY A 40 11.94 -5.20 -21.48
N TYR A 41 12.52 -4.36 -20.63
CA TYR A 41 12.35 -4.38 -19.18
C TYR A 41 11.79 -3.07 -18.69
N ILE A 42 10.75 -3.14 -17.87
CA ILE A 42 10.18 -1.99 -17.16
C ILE A 42 10.44 -2.17 -15.65
N VAL A 43 11.06 -1.17 -15.01
CA VAL A 43 11.25 -1.15 -13.55
C VAL A 43 10.42 -0.03 -12.95
N ASN A 44 9.30 -0.39 -12.30
CA ASN A 44 8.48 0.57 -11.53
C ASN A 44 9.09 0.75 -10.14
N THR A 45 9.71 1.91 -9.91
CA THR A 45 10.62 2.18 -8.81
C THR A 45 9.94 2.76 -7.58
N CYS A 46 10.55 2.55 -6.42
CA CYS A 46 10.09 3.06 -5.14
C CYS A 46 11.16 3.94 -4.48
N SER A 47 10.73 4.97 -3.72
CA SER A 47 11.60 5.88 -2.96
C SER A 47 11.13 6.09 -1.50
N VAL A 48 10.38 5.15 -0.93
CA VAL A 48 9.91 5.27 0.46
C VAL A 48 11.06 5.11 1.47
N THR A 49 12.06 4.26 1.17
CA THR A 49 13.24 4.05 2.01
C THR A 49 14.53 4.06 1.18
N ALA A 50 15.68 4.32 1.83
CA ALA A 50 17.00 4.23 1.19
C ALA A 50 17.29 2.80 0.64
N VAL A 51 16.75 1.78 1.31
CA VAL A 51 16.82 0.38 0.84
C VAL A 51 16.07 0.21 -0.47
N SER A 52 14.89 0.84 -0.59
CA SER A 52 14.10 0.81 -1.83
C SER A 52 14.82 1.49 -2.98
N ASP A 53 15.49 2.63 -2.76
CA ASP A 53 16.29 3.27 -3.80
C ASP A 53 17.46 2.40 -4.25
N LYS A 54 18.19 1.81 -3.29
CA LYS A 54 19.28 0.88 -3.60
C LYS A 54 18.79 -0.30 -4.42
N LYS A 55 17.65 -0.87 -4.06
CA LYS A 55 17.03 -1.99 -4.78
C LYS A 55 16.54 -1.58 -6.17
N SER A 56 15.98 -0.36 -6.32
CA SER A 56 15.59 0.19 -7.62
C SER A 56 16.79 0.24 -8.57
N ARG A 57 17.91 0.85 -8.15
CA ARG A 57 19.16 0.91 -8.93
C ARG A 57 19.70 -0.48 -9.26
N GLN A 58 19.62 -1.40 -8.31
CA GLN A 58 20.10 -2.78 -8.51
C GLN A 58 19.28 -3.51 -9.59
N MET A 59 17.96 -3.37 -9.57
CA MET A 59 17.08 -4.02 -10.55
C MET A 59 17.30 -3.45 -11.95
N ILE A 60 17.39 -2.12 -12.08
CA ILE A 60 17.71 -1.46 -13.35
C ILE A 60 19.01 -2.01 -13.96
N ARG A 61 20.09 -2.05 -13.18
CA ARG A 61 21.37 -2.57 -13.65
C ARG A 61 21.34 -4.05 -14.06
N ARG A 62 20.42 -4.83 -13.50
CA ARG A 62 20.25 -6.25 -13.89
C ARG A 62 19.65 -6.42 -15.26
N CYS A 63 18.84 -5.47 -15.75
CA CYS A 63 18.17 -5.57 -17.04
C CYS A 63 19.19 -5.67 -18.19
N LYS A 64 20.06 -4.68 -18.35
CA LYS A 64 21.11 -4.68 -19.39
C LYS A 64 22.14 -5.81 -19.22
N LYS A 65 22.35 -6.29 -17.98
CA LYS A 65 23.22 -7.45 -17.74
C LYS A 65 22.61 -8.75 -18.28
N ARG A 66 21.28 -8.88 -18.27
CA ARG A 66 20.57 -10.05 -18.81
C ARG A 66 20.52 -10.03 -20.33
N ASN A 67 20.08 -8.93 -20.88
CA ASN A 67 20.06 -8.71 -22.33
C ASN A 67 20.59 -7.29 -22.63
N PRO A 68 21.84 -7.16 -23.09
CA PRO A 68 22.43 -5.86 -23.45
C PRO A 68 21.67 -5.12 -24.55
N ALA A 69 20.94 -5.85 -25.41
CA ALA A 69 20.15 -5.28 -26.50
C ALA A 69 18.73 -4.87 -26.08
N ALA A 70 18.27 -5.27 -24.90
CA ALA A 70 16.93 -4.96 -24.45
C ALA A 70 16.71 -3.46 -24.22
N VAL A 71 15.49 -2.99 -24.47
CA VAL A 71 15.03 -1.67 -24.02
C VAL A 71 14.82 -1.70 -22.51
N VAL A 72 15.47 -0.79 -21.78
CA VAL A 72 15.31 -0.65 -20.34
C VAL A 72 14.61 0.65 -20.02
N ALA A 73 13.42 0.56 -19.44
CA ALA A 73 12.64 1.69 -18.98
C ALA A 73 12.51 1.69 -17.46
N ALA A 74 12.67 2.84 -16.84
CA ALA A 74 12.44 3.03 -15.42
C ALA A 74 11.42 4.13 -15.17
N CYS A 75 10.43 3.86 -14.31
CA CYS A 75 9.43 4.82 -13.91
C CYS A 75 9.20 4.79 -12.39
N GLY A 76 8.37 5.70 -11.87
CA GLY A 76 7.95 5.67 -10.47
C GLY A 76 8.70 6.65 -9.56
N CYS A 77 8.52 6.46 -8.24
CA CYS A 77 8.90 7.48 -7.26
C CYS A 77 10.40 7.77 -7.19
N TYR A 78 11.26 6.75 -7.33
CA TYR A 78 12.71 6.97 -7.30
C TYR A 78 13.14 7.84 -8.49
N VAL A 79 12.69 7.50 -9.68
CA VAL A 79 13.03 8.27 -10.89
C VAL A 79 12.50 9.71 -10.81
N GLN A 80 11.28 9.90 -10.31
CA GLN A 80 10.68 11.23 -10.13
C GLN A 80 11.47 12.11 -9.15
N THR A 81 12.04 11.53 -8.10
CA THR A 81 12.71 12.28 -7.03
C THR A 81 14.23 12.37 -7.20
N HIS A 82 14.83 11.50 -8.01
CA HIS A 82 16.28 11.42 -8.25
C HIS A 82 16.57 11.27 -9.76
N PRO A 83 16.08 12.22 -10.60
CA PRO A 83 16.21 12.10 -12.06
C PRO A 83 17.67 12.08 -12.53
N ASP A 84 18.54 12.88 -11.93
CA ASP A 84 19.96 12.95 -12.28
C ASP A 84 20.71 11.65 -11.97
N GLU A 85 20.39 11.01 -10.81
CA GLU A 85 20.94 9.68 -10.50
C GLU A 85 20.42 8.62 -11.46
N ALA A 86 19.15 8.68 -11.84
CA ALA A 86 18.55 7.77 -12.80
C ALA A 86 19.18 7.92 -14.19
N ALA A 87 19.44 9.15 -14.65
CA ALA A 87 20.11 9.44 -15.92
C ALA A 87 21.55 8.88 -15.98
N GLY A 88 22.20 8.70 -14.82
CA GLY A 88 23.51 8.05 -14.71
C GLY A 88 23.45 6.52 -14.78
N LEU A 89 22.28 5.91 -14.92
CA LEU A 89 22.10 4.47 -15.12
C LEU A 89 21.90 4.18 -16.62
N ASP A 90 22.21 2.97 -17.04
CA ASP A 90 22.02 2.53 -18.44
C ASP A 90 20.53 2.25 -18.68
N ILE A 91 19.77 3.30 -19.00
CA ILE A 91 18.30 3.33 -19.16
C ILE A 91 17.97 4.00 -20.49
N ASP A 92 17.10 3.38 -21.29
CA ASP A 92 16.65 3.90 -22.58
C ASP A 92 15.43 4.83 -22.45
N LEU A 93 14.61 4.69 -21.39
CA LEU A 93 13.49 5.57 -21.07
C LEU A 93 13.40 5.85 -19.57
N ILE A 94 13.44 7.13 -19.23
CA ILE A 94 13.30 7.65 -17.87
C ILE A 94 11.95 8.33 -17.73
N ALA A 95 11.07 7.86 -16.81
CA ALA A 95 9.76 8.43 -16.60
C ALA A 95 9.43 8.64 -15.11
N GLY A 96 8.63 9.65 -14.83
CA GLY A 96 8.15 9.95 -13.48
C GLY A 96 7.03 9.03 -13.00
N THR A 97 6.14 9.60 -12.18
CA THR A 97 4.99 8.90 -11.58
C THR A 97 3.67 9.20 -12.29
N GLY A 98 3.64 9.94 -13.38
CA GLY A 98 2.43 10.28 -14.15
C GLY A 98 2.44 9.67 -15.53
N ASP A 99 1.25 9.72 -16.17
CA ASP A 99 0.99 9.35 -17.56
C ASP A 99 1.57 7.98 -17.98
N ARG A 100 0.95 6.93 -17.46
CA ARG A 100 1.38 5.55 -17.74
C ARG A 100 1.15 5.15 -19.19
N MET A 101 0.16 5.75 -19.87
CA MET A 101 -0.12 5.43 -21.27
C MET A 101 0.94 6.07 -22.18
N ALA A 102 1.26 7.36 -21.99
CA ALA A 102 2.36 8.01 -22.71
C ALA A 102 3.72 7.34 -22.40
N PHE A 103 3.93 6.86 -21.19
CA PHE A 103 5.12 6.06 -20.85
C PHE A 103 5.24 4.81 -21.72
N LEU A 104 4.15 4.06 -21.93
CA LEU A 104 4.17 2.87 -22.78
C LEU A 104 4.37 3.21 -24.26
N ASP A 105 3.81 4.33 -24.75
CA ASP A 105 4.04 4.82 -26.12
C ASP A 105 5.54 5.09 -26.35
N LEU A 106 6.19 5.78 -25.40
CA LEU A 106 7.62 6.07 -25.45
C LEU A 106 8.47 4.81 -25.26
N PHE A 107 7.99 3.82 -24.48
CA PHE A 107 8.69 2.55 -24.32
C PHE A 107 8.79 1.77 -25.64
N GLU A 108 7.72 1.75 -26.43
CA GLU A 108 7.72 1.14 -27.77
C GLU A 108 8.63 1.92 -28.73
N GLN A 109 8.61 3.26 -28.66
CA GLN A 109 9.48 4.12 -29.47
C GLN A 109 10.96 3.92 -29.12
N ALA A 110 11.31 3.77 -27.86
CA ALA A 110 12.70 3.62 -27.39
C ALA A 110 13.43 2.43 -28.01
N ALA A 111 12.71 1.41 -28.50
CA ALA A 111 13.30 0.27 -29.21
C ALA A 111 14.03 0.65 -30.51
N GLY A 112 13.72 1.81 -31.09
CA GLY A 112 14.34 2.32 -32.32
C GLY A 112 15.30 3.51 -32.13
N GLU A 113 15.36 4.06 -30.91
CA GLU A 113 16.10 5.29 -30.64
C GLU A 113 17.56 5.00 -30.20
N LYS A 114 18.45 5.98 -30.51
CA LYS A 114 19.86 5.91 -30.12
C LYS A 114 20.18 6.67 -28.84
N GLN A 115 19.26 7.49 -28.37
CA GLN A 115 19.43 8.32 -27.16
C GLN A 115 18.30 8.05 -26.18
N PRO A 116 18.56 8.12 -24.86
CA PRO A 116 17.54 7.94 -23.85
C PRO A 116 16.41 8.95 -24.00
N LEU A 117 15.17 8.45 -23.92
CA LEU A 117 13.96 9.28 -23.87
C LEU A 117 13.65 9.66 -22.42
N THR A 118 13.00 10.80 -22.23
CA THR A 118 12.63 11.31 -20.90
C THR A 118 11.20 11.81 -20.87
N LEU A 119 10.41 11.30 -19.90
CA LEU A 119 9.05 11.73 -19.60
C LEU A 119 8.97 12.12 -18.10
N LEU A 120 9.41 13.33 -17.79
CA LEU A 120 9.39 13.91 -16.45
C LEU A 120 8.62 15.22 -16.45
N ASP A 121 7.81 15.42 -15.44
CA ASP A 121 7.06 16.64 -15.19
C ASP A 121 7.22 17.07 -13.73
N ASP A 122 6.77 18.28 -13.42
CA ASP A 122 6.66 18.75 -12.03
C ASP A 122 5.39 18.15 -11.38
N ALA A 123 5.57 17.11 -10.58
CA ALA A 123 4.46 16.43 -9.90
C ALA A 123 3.58 17.39 -9.06
N LEU A 124 4.15 18.49 -8.51
CA LEU A 124 3.39 19.48 -7.73
C LEU A 124 2.41 20.30 -8.57
N ARG A 125 2.56 20.30 -9.88
CA ARG A 125 1.66 21.01 -10.81
C ARG A 125 0.51 20.16 -11.32
N ARG A 126 0.52 18.85 -11.08
CA ARG A 126 -0.54 17.95 -11.52
C ARG A 126 -1.86 18.29 -10.83
N ARG A 127 -2.95 18.24 -11.58
CA ARG A 127 -4.32 18.54 -11.09
C ARG A 127 -5.30 17.43 -11.39
N ASP A 128 -5.05 16.64 -12.43
CA ASP A 128 -5.98 15.62 -12.89
C ASP A 128 -5.59 14.25 -12.33
N PHE A 129 -6.59 13.44 -12.00
CA PHE A 129 -6.40 12.04 -11.64
C PHE A 129 -6.23 11.21 -12.91
N GLU A 130 -5.18 10.41 -12.97
CA GLU A 130 -4.97 9.46 -14.06
C GLU A 130 -5.86 8.23 -13.84
N VAL A 131 -6.90 8.11 -14.65
CA VAL A 131 -7.79 6.95 -14.65
C VAL A 131 -7.11 5.81 -15.42
N LEU A 132 -6.77 4.75 -14.70
CA LEU A 132 -6.19 3.53 -15.26
C LEU A 132 -7.18 2.38 -15.14
N PRO A 133 -7.11 1.36 -16.02
CA PRO A 133 -7.95 0.18 -15.91
C PRO A 133 -7.64 -0.56 -14.59
N ALA A 134 -8.70 -1.04 -13.94
CA ALA A 134 -8.60 -1.90 -12.77
C ALA A 134 -8.86 -3.36 -13.17
N GLY A 135 -8.34 -4.34 -12.43
CA GLY A 135 -8.58 -5.77 -12.70
C GLY A 135 -7.62 -6.39 -13.71
N GLY A 136 -8.15 -7.25 -14.58
CA GLY A 136 -7.42 -7.87 -15.69
C GLY A 136 -6.43 -9.00 -15.32
N MET A 137 -6.40 -9.43 -14.06
CA MET A 137 -5.54 -10.52 -13.56
C MET A 137 -6.42 -11.70 -13.13
N ALA A 138 -6.76 -12.56 -14.08
CA ALA A 138 -7.72 -13.66 -13.91
C ALA A 138 -7.39 -14.64 -12.76
N GLU A 139 -6.12 -14.75 -12.38
CA GLU A 139 -5.67 -15.63 -11.30
C GLU A 139 -5.73 -14.99 -9.91
N ARG A 140 -6.07 -13.69 -9.80
CA ARG A 140 -6.13 -13.00 -8.52
C ARG A 140 -7.54 -13.00 -7.94
N THR A 141 -7.63 -13.26 -6.66
CA THR A 141 -8.88 -13.24 -5.90
C THR A 141 -9.27 -11.84 -5.45
N ARG A 142 -8.27 -10.94 -5.34
CA ARG A 142 -8.41 -9.55 -4.88
C ARG A 142 -7.99 -8.57 -5.96
N ALA A 143 -8.83 -7.56 -6.20
CA ALA A 143 -8.50 -6.42 -7.05
C ALA A 143 -8.10 -5.20 -6.22
N MET A 144 -7.24 -4.37 -6.78
CA MET A 144 -6.94 -3.05 -6.25
C MET A 144 -7.70 -2.00 -7.05
N LEU A 145 -8.22 -0.98 -6.37
CA LEU A 145 -8.79 0.21 -6.98
C LEU A 145 -8.08 1.43 -6.42
N LYS A 146 -7.29 2.11 -7.26
CA LYS A 146 -6.66 3.37 -6.89
C LYS A 146 -7.71 4.47 -6.91
N VAL A 147 -8.12 4.94 -5.74
CA VAL A 147 -9.16 5.97 -5.60
C VAL A 147 -8.59 7.36 -5.37
N GLU A 148 -7.31 7.44 -4.97
CA GLU A 148 -6.64 8.70 -4.67
C GLU A 148 -5.16 8.60 -5.02
N ASP A 149 -4.55 9.73 -5.42
CA ASP A 149 -3.11 9.89 -5.63
C ASP A 149 -2.64 11.26 -5.13
N GLY A 150 -1.42 11.28 -4.60
CA GLY A 150 -0.80 12.48 -4.08
C GLY A 150 -1.06 12.71 -2.58
N CYS A 151 -0.38 13.70 -1.99
CA CYS A 151 -0.52 14.03 -0.58
C CYS A 151 -0.01 15.45 -0.29
N VAL A 152 -0.74 16.19 0.55
CA VAL A 152 -0.39 17.56 0.97
C VAL A 152 -0.02 17.66 2.47
N ASN A 153 0.20 16.55 3.15
CA ASN A 153 0.54 16.54 4.57
C ASN A 153 1.97 17.04 4.84
N PHE A 154 2.90 16.88 3.90
CA PHE A 154 4.30 17.29 4.02
C PHE A 154 4.92 16.89 5.35
N CYS A 155 4.71 15.63 5.76
CA CYS A 155 5.39 15.06 6.92
C CYS A 155 6.90 15.23 6.74
N THR A 156 7.62 15.60 7.80
CA THR A 156 9.03 16.03 7.69
C THR A 156 9.98 14.96 7.18
N TYR A 157 9.58 13.68 7.26
CA TYR A 157 10.35 12.52 6.79
C TYR A 157 9.96 12.05 5.38
N CYS A 158 8.87 12.57 4.80
CA CYS A 158 8.22 11.97 3.65
C CYS A 158 8.58 12.69 2.34
N ILE A 159 9.04 11.91 1.36
CA ILE A 159 9.36 12.40 0.02
C ILE A 159 8.15 12.36 -0.94
N ILE A 160 7.07 11.69 -0.56
CA ILE A 160 5.94 11.39 -1.44
C ILE A 160 5.24 12.63 -2.02
N PRO A 161 5.04 13.74 -1.29
CA PRO A 161 4.47 14.95 -1.90
C PRO A 161 5.26 15.44 -3.12
N TYR A 162 6.57 15.30 -3.10
CA TYR A 162 7.46 15.68 -4.20
C TYR A 162 7.46 14.66 -5.35
N ALA A 163 7.21 13.39 -5.02
CA ALA A 163 7.11 12.33 -6.03
C ALA A 163 5.75 12.28 -6.72
N ARG A 164 4.67 12.54 -5.98
CA ARG A 164 3.29 12.31 -6.43
C ARG A 164 2.45 13.58 -6.59
N GLY A 165 2.88 14.70 -5.97
CA GLY A 165 2.16 15.97 -6.03
C GLY A 165 0.97 16.07 -5.08
N GLY A 166 0.05 16.99 -5.37
CA GLY A 166 -1.15 17.24 -4.60
C GLY A 166 -2.21 16.15 -4.72
N VAL A 167 -3.21 16.20 -3.84
CA VAL A 167 -4.33 15.27 -3.82
C VAL A 167 -5.11 15.33 -5.13
N ARG A 168 -5.37 14.17 -5.71
CA ARG A 168 -6.21 13.96 -6.88
C ARG A 168 -7.06 12.72 -6.64
N SER A 169 -8.35 12.85 -6.84
CA SER A 169 -9.34 11.81 -6.53
C SER A 169 -9.94 11.21 -7.78
N LEU A 170 -10.09 9.89 -7.79
CA LEU A 170 -10.88 9.19 -8.80
C LEU A 170 -12.33 9.64 -8.69
N PRO A 171 -12.98 10.11 -9.77
CA PRO A 171 -14.40 10.46 -9.74
C PRO A 171 -15.27 9.29 -9.23
N LYS A 172 -16.23 9.60 -8.34
CA LYS A 172 -17.09 8.57 -7.72
C LYS A 172 -17.81 7.68 -8.73
N ALA A 173 -18.32 8.27 -9.83
CA ALA A 173 -18.99 7.51 -10.87
C ALA A 173 -18.08 6.46 -11.52
N VAL A 174 -16.79 6.83 -11.78
CA VAL A 174 -15.79 5.92 -12.34
C VAL A 174 -15.44 4.81 -11.35
N ALA A 175 -15.31 5.15 -10.06
CA ALA A 175 -15.06 4.15 -9.02
C ALA A 175 -16.19 3.11 -8.94
N VAL A 176 -17.44 3.55 -9.03
CA VAL A 176 -18.64 2.68 -9.06
C VAL A 176 -18.64 1.79 -10.30
N GLU A 177 -18.36 2.35 -11.47
CA GLU A 177 -18.30 1.61 -12.74
C GLU A 177 -17.22 0.53 -12.71
N GLN A 178 -15.98 0.90 -12.34
CA GLN A 178 -14.86 -0.06 -12.21
C GLN A 178 -15.17 -1.15 -11.17
N THR A 179 -15.83 -0.80 -10.08
CA THR A 179 -16.25 -1.78 -9.06
C THR A 179 -17.24 -2.79 -9.62
N ALA A 180 -18.23 -2.34 -10.38
CA ALA A 180 -19.22 -3.23 -11.01
C ALA A 180 -18.55 -4.16 -12.04
N GLN A 181 -17.59 -3.65 -12.81
CA GLN A 181 -16.77 -4.44 -13.75
C GLN A 181 -15.97 -5.51 -13.00
N LEU A 182 -15.23 -5.14 -11.97
CA LEU A 182 -14.42 -6.09 -11.18
C LEU A 182 -15.26 -7.21 -10.55
N ARG A 183 -16.47 -6.87 -10.09
CA ARG A 183 -17.43 -7.88 -9.62
C ARG A 183 -17.83 -8.85 -10.72
N GLN A 184 -18.10 -8.37 -11.94
CA GLN A 184 -18.43 -9.21 -13.10
C GLN A 184 -17.26 -10.11 -13.53
N GLU A 185 -16.00 -9.64 -13.37
CA GLU A 185 -14.78 -10.40 -13.61
C GLU A 185 -14.53 -11.49 -12.54
N GLY A 186 -15.34 -11.54 -11.47
CA GLY A 186 -15.31 -12.60 -10.46
C GLY A 186 -14.40 -12.36 -9.28
N TYR A 187 -13.85 -11.15 -9.11
CA TYR A 187 -13.10 -10.78 -7.91
C TYR A 187 -13.98 -10.86 -6.66
N ARG A 188 -13.41 -11.32 -5.55
CA ARG A 188 -14.10 -11.50 -4.27
C ARG A 188 -13.80 -10.42 -3.24
N GLU A 189 -12.72 -9.68 -3.44
CA GLU A 189 -12.37 -8.56 -2.56
C GLU A 189 -11.83 -7.38 -3.38
N LEU A 190 -12.27 -6.17 -3.04
CA LEU A 190 -11.79 -4.91 -3.57
C LEU A 190 -10.99 -4.18 -2.50
N VAL A 191 -9.72 -3.86 -2.79
CA VAL A 191 -8.84 -3.12 -1.91
C VAL A 191 -8.73 -1.66 -2.36
N PHE A 192 -9.29 -0.74 -1.58
CA PHE A 192 -9.11 0.69 -1.79
C PHE A 192 -7.65 1.06 -1.62
N THR A 193 -7.07 1.64 -2.66
CA THR A 193 -5.64 1.95 -2.73
C THR A 193 -5.47 3.43 -3.05
N GLY A 194 -4.46 4.06 -2.48
CA GLY A 194 -4.09 5.45 -2.68
C GLY A 194 -2.83 5.78 -1.89
N ILE A 195 -2.35 6.97 -2.07
CA ILE A 195 -1.24 7.51 -1.27
C ILE A 195 -1.76 7.92 0.13
N GLU A 196 -2.93 8.55 0.16
CA GLU A 196 -3.62 8.93 1.41
C GLU A 196 -5.14 8.96 1.14
N ILE A 197 -5.79 7.79 1.14
CA ILE A 197 -7.20 7.62 0.73
C ILE A 197 -8.18 8.46 1.57
N SER A 198 -7.80 8.87 2.77
CA SER A 198 -8.60 9.76 3.64
C SER A 198 -8.81 11.15 3.03
N SER A 199 -7.95 11.56 2.10
CA SER A 199 -8.05 12.84 1.38
C SER A 199 -8.93 12.78 0.14
N TRP A 200 -9.51 11.61 -0.18
CA TRP A 200 -10.40 11.49 -1.32
C TRP A 200 -11.57 12.50 -1.23
N GLY A 201 -11.84 13.17 -2.32
CA GLY A 201 -12.89 14.16 -2.44
C GLY A 201 -12.46 15.61 -2.15
N HIS A 202 -11.30 15.84 -1.49
CA HIS A 202 -10.87 17.18 -1.11
C HIS A 202 -10.62 18.11 -2.32
N ASP A 203 -10.22 17.55 -3.45
CA ASP A 203 -9.98 18.28 -4.71
C ASP A 203 -11.23 18.40 -5.58
N LEU A 204 -12.24 17.55 -5.39
CA LEU A 204 -13.44 17.46 -6.24
C LEU A 204 -14.43 18.60 -6.01
N LYS A 205 -14.34 19.33 -4.89
CA LYS A 205 -15.24 20.45 -4.52
C LYS A 205 -16.73 20.08 -4.46
N THR A 206 -17.04 18.79 -4.27
CA THR A 206 -18.41 18.28 -4.14
C THR A 206 -18.92 18.30 -2.69
N GLY A 207 -18.00 18.47 -1.72
CA GLY A 207 -18.27 18.28 -0.30
C GLY A 207 -18.34 16.81 0.14
N GLU A 208 -18.18 15.88 -0.78
CA GLU A 208 -18.14 14.45 -0.49
C GLU A 208 -16.81 14.04 0.13
N THR A 209 -16.84 13.00 0.94
CA THR A 209 -15.69 12.46 1.67
C THR A 209 -15.55 10.96 1.39
N LEU A 210 -14.50 10.34 1.92
CA LEU A 210 -14.25 8.91 1.74
C LEU A 210 -15.47 8.03 2.08
N ILE A 211 -16.27 8.38 3.10
CA ILE A 211 -17.43 7.56 3.47
C ILE A 211 -18.53 7.60 2.41
N ASP A 212 -18.69 8.72 1.69
CA ASP A 212 -19.66 8.84 0.60
C ASP A 212 -19.25 7.98 -0.60
N LEU A 213 -17.93 7.87 -0.86
CA LEU A 213 -17.39 6.94 -1.86
C LEU A 213 -17.63 5.49 -1.43
N LEU A 214 -17.34 5.15 -0.16
CA LEU A 214 -17.50 3.80 0.35
C LEU A 214 -18.94 3.30 0.26
N GLU A 215 -19.92 4.13 0.58
CA GLU A 215 -21.34 3.78 0.46
C GLU A 215 -21.73 3.49 -1.00
N ALA A 216 -21.31 4.33 -1.94
CA ALA A 216 -21.60 4.14 -3.35
C ALA A 216 -20.94 2.87 -3.92
N VAL A 217 -19.65 2.65 -3.59
CA VAL A 217 -18.90 1.47 -4.02
C VAL A 217 -19.43 0.20 -3.35
N SER A 218 -19.83 0.25 -2.06
CA SER A 218 -20.43 -0.88 -1.35
C SER A 218 -21.69 -1.38 -2.03
N ALA A 219 -22.55 -0.47 -2.49
CA ALA A 219 -23.75 -0.83 -3.25
C ALA A 219 -23.42 -1.51 -4.59
N ALA A 220 -22.40 -1.04 -5.32
CA ALA A 220 -21.97 -1.63 -6.58
C ALA A 220 -21.24 -2.98 -6.40
N ALA A 221 -20.50 -3.14 -5.32
CA ALA A 221 -19.72 -4.32 -5.00
C ALA A 221 -20.59 -5.55 -4.66
N GLY A 222 -21.81 -5.35 -4.14
CA GLY A 222 -22.71 -6.43 -3.75
C GLY A 222 -22.09 -7.34 -2.67
N ASP A 223 -21.79 -8.58 -3.02
CA ASP A 223 -21.17 -9.58 -2.14
C ASP A 223 -19.64 -9.54 -2.09
N MET A 224 -19.00 -8.76 -3.00
CA MET A 224 -17.56 -8.55 -3.00
C MET A 224 -17.14 -7.76 -1.77
N ARG A 225 -16.17 -8.25 -1.00
CA ARG A 225 -15.67 -7.59 0.21
C ARG A 225 -14.92 -6.30 -0.13
N LEU A 226 -15.04 -5.30 0.72
CA LEU A 226 -14.31 -4.04 0.64
C LEU A 226 -13.26 -3.97 1.74
N ARG A 227 -12.02 -3.69 1.38
CA ARG A 227 -10.93 -3.46 2.32
C ARG A 227 -10.29 -2.11 2.10
N LEU A 228 -10.05 -1.39 3.19
CA LEU A 228 -9.44 -0.07 3.13
C LEU A 228 -7.91 -0.17 3.12
N GLY A 229 -7.27 0.71 2.38
CA GLY A 229 -5.85 1.03 2.54
C GLY A 229 -5.60 1.84 3.81
N SER A 230 -4.43 2.50 3.86
CA SER A 230 -4.04 3.28 5.03
C SER A 230 -4.92 4.52 5.22
N LEU A 231 -5.33 4.73 6.47
CA LEU A 231 -6.18 5.84 6.89
C LEU A 231 -5.42 6.81 7.81
N GLU A 232 -5.70 8.07 7.65
CA GLU A 232 -5.30 9.11 8.59
C GLU A 232 -6.26 9.09 9.80
N PRO A 233 -5.76 9.12 11.04
CA PRO A 233 -6.61 8.92 12.23
C PRO A 233 -7.80 9.88 12.33
N ARG A 234 -7.67 11.13 11.85
CA ARG A 234 -8.75 12.13 11.89
C ARG A 234 -9.96 11.79 11.04
N THR A 235 -9.82 10.90 10.05
CA THR A 235 -10.93 10.38 9.24
C THR A 235 -11.89 9.53 10.07
N ILE A 236 -11.38 8.88 11.13
CA ILE A 236 -12.20 8.04 12.01
C ILE A 236 -12.98 8.94 12.97
N THR A 237 -14.11 9.42 12.51
CA THR A 237 -15.10 10.19 13.29
C THR A 237 -16.26 9.28 13.69
N GLU A 238 -17.10 9.75 14.59
CA GLU A 238 -18.32 9.03 14.97
C GLU A 238 -19.25 8.84 13.77
N ASP A 239 -19.40 9.86 12.91
CA ASP A 239 -20.19 9.77 11.68
C ASP A 239 -19.60 8.72 10.71
N PHE A 240 -18.29 8.74 10.50
CA PHE A 240 -17.62 7.72 9.69
C PHE A 240 -17.92 6.31 10.23
N CYS A 241 -17.70 6.07 11.52
CA CYS A 241 -17.91 4.75 12.11
C CYS A 241 -19.37 4.30 12.05
N ARG A 242 -20.30 5.20 12.35
CA ARG A 242 -21.76 4.95 12.31
C ARG A 242 -22.24 4.58 10.90
N ARG A 243 -21.72 5.21 9.86
CA ARG A 243 -22.05 4.92 8.46
C ARG A 243 -21.31 3.67 7.97
N ALA A 244 -20.00 3.58 8.19
CA ALA A 244 -19.17 2.46 7.75
C ALA A 244 -19.60 1.12 8.38
N SER A 245 -20.02 1.10 9.65
CA SER A 245 -20.49 -0.12 10.32
C SER A 245 -21.80 -0.68 9.75
N LYS A 246 -22.53 0.08 8.93
CA LYS A 246 -23.74 -0.37 8.23
C LYS A 246 -23.45 -1.02 6.86
N LEU A 247 -22.21 -0.95 6.37
CA LEU A 247 -21.81 -1.53 5.11
C LEU A 247 -21.55 -3.04 5.29
N PRO A 248 -22.40 -3.92 4.72
CA PRO A 248 -22.37 -5.34 5.04
C PRO A 248 -21.13 -6.05 4.51
N ASN A 249 -20.48 -5.47 3.51
CA ASN A 249 -19.31 -6.03 2.84
C ASN A 249 -17.99 -5.34 3.23
N LEU A 250 -18.00 -4.36 4.15
CA LEU A 250 -16.77 -3.72 4.62
C LEU A 250 -16.03 -4.63 5.61
N CYS A 251 -14.79 -4.95 5.30
CA CYS A 251 -13.91 -5.71 6.17
C CYS A 251 -13.57 -4.90 7.44
N PRO A 252 -13.75 -5.45 8.66
CA PRO A 252 -13.40 -4.78 9.91
C PRO A 252 -11.87 -4.80 10.16
N HIS A 253 -11.13 -4.26 9.20
CA HIS A 253 -9.68 -4.10 9.23
C HIS A 253 -9.34 -2.64 8.90
N PHE A 254 -8.66 -1.96 9.81
CA PHE A 254 -8.34 -0.54 9.70
C PHE A 254 -6.85 -0.32 9.97
N HIS A 255 -6.13 0.06 8.91
CA HIS A 255 -4.74 0.44 9.04
C HIS A 255 -4.64 1.94 9.30
N LEU A 256 -4.28 2.34 10.52
CA LEU A 256 -4.16 3.75 10.93
C LEU A 256 -2.68 4.16 10.98
N SER A 257 -2.32 5.24 10.31
CA SER A 257 -0.94 5.73 10.24
C SER A 257 -0.53 6.42 11.56
N LEU A 258 0.02 5.68 12.56
CA LEU A 258 0.47 6.23 13.84
C LEU A 258 1.81 6.98 13.73
N GLN A 259 2.82 6.33 13.22
CA GLN A 259 4.20 6.77 13.04
C GLN A 259 4.99 6.95 14.35
N SER A 260 4.41 7.48 15.44
CA SER A 260 4.98 7.58 16.79
C SER A 260 3.88 7.64 17.84
N GLY A 261 4.13 7.08 19.03
CA GLY A 261 3.23 7.16 20.19
C GLY A 261 3.60 8.27 21.16
N CYS A 262 4.34 9.29 20.72
CA CYS A 262 4.77 10.44 21.53
C CYS A 262 4.44 11.75 20.83
N ASP A 263 3.74 12.67 21.50
CA ASP A 263 3.26 13.92 20.91
C ASP A 263 4.39 14.85 20.45
N GLU A 264 5.50 14.88 21.18
CA GLU A 264 6.67 15.68 20.81
C GLU A 264 7.28 15.18 19.51
N THR A 265 7.38 13.87 19.35
CA THR A 265 7.86 13.24 18.11
C THR A 265 6.87 13.46 16.96
N LEU A 266 5.57 13.30 17.20
CA LEU A 266 4.52 13.56 16.19
C LEU A 266 4.57 15.03 15.69
N ARG A 267 4.78 16.00 16.59
CA ARG A 267 4.96 17.42 16.23
C ARG A 267 6.20 17.63 15.35
N ARG A 268 7.36 17.02 15.70
CA ARG A 268 8.56 17.06 14.87
C ARG A 268 8.38 16.40 13.52
N MET A 269 7.55 15.34 13.44
CA MET A 269 7.15 14.68 12.20
C MET A 269 6.15 15.51 11.38
N ASN A 270 5.63 16.63 11.89
CA ASN A 270 4.57 17.44 11.27
C ASN A 270 3.25 16.64 11.11
N ARG A 271 2.96 15.71 12.04
CA ARG A 271 1.65 15.02 12.05
C ARG A 271 0.54 15.98 12.51
N LYS A 272 -0.66 15.78 11.98
CA LYS A 272 -1.82 16.66 12.21
C LYS A 272 -2.75 16.13 13.31
N TYR A 273 -2.30 15.22 14.10
CA TYR A 273 -2.97 14.63 15.27
C TYR A 273 -1.94 14.38 16.38
N ASP A 274 -2.44 14.19 17.57
CA ASP A 274 -1.73 13.77 18.78
C ASP A 274 -2.13 12.33 19.18
N THR A 275 -1.51 11.82 20.23
CA THR A 275 -1.79 10.48 20.76
C THR A 275 -3.23 10.37 21.28
N ALA A 276 -3.79 11.43 21.88
CA ALA A 276 -5.17 11.45 22.38
C ALA A 276 -6.16 11.27 21.23
N ARG A 277 -5.99 12.03 20.13
CA ARG A 277 -6.83 11.92 18.92
C ARG A 277 -6.69 10.55 18.26
N PHE A 278 -5.47 10.01 18.21
CA PHE A 278 -5.25 8.67 17.67
C PHE A 278 -5.99 7.61 18.50
N TYR A 279 -5.84 7.65 19.83
CA TYR A 279 -6.51 6.69 20.72
C TYR A 279 -8.03 6.80 20.66
N GLN A 280 -8.58 8.01 20.49
CA GLN A 280 -10.01 8.21 20.23
C GLN A 280 -10.45 7.44 18.97
N SER A 281 -9.67 7.46 17.89
CA SER A 281 -9.97 6.70 16.66
C SER A 281 -10.03 5.20 16.92
N VAL A 282 -9.06 4.65 17.66
CA VAL A 282 -9.06 3.24 18.06
C VAL A 282 -10.29 2.88 18.89
N THR A 283 -10.66 3.75 19.83
CA THR A 283 -11.84 3.56 20.68
C THR A 283 -13.14 3.58 19.88
N LEU A 284 -13.28 4.53 18.94
CA LEU A 284 -14.46 4.61 18.06
C LEU A 284 -14.59 3.34 17.20
N LEU A 285 -13.51 2.88 16.57
CA LEU A 285 -13.56 1.65 15.78
C LEU A 285 -14.02 0.45 16.61
N ARG A 286 -13.53 0.30 17.84
CA ARG A 286 -13.93 -0.79 18.73
C ARG A 286 -15.35 -0.66 19.28
N ALA A 287 -15.90 0.55 19.30
CA ALA A 287 -17.29 0.78 19.71
C ALA A 287 -18.29 0.42 18.61
N TYR A 288 -17.91 0.57 17.34
CA TYR A 288 -18.81 0.38 16.20
C TYR A 288 -18.62 -0.93 15.44
N PHE A 289 -17.48 -1.60 15.60
CA PHE A 289 -17.18 -2.86 14.91
C PHE A 289 -16.85 -3.97 15.93
N ASP A 290 -17.33 -5.16 15.65
CA ASP A 290 -17.00 -6.33 16.48
C ASP A 290 -15.55 -6.77 16.21
N ARG A 291 -14.72 -6.69 17.22
CA ARG A 291 -13.29 -7.09 17.20
C ARG A 291 -12.54 -6.64 15.94
N PRO A 292 -12.53 -5.34 15.61
CA PRO A 292 -11.83 -4.87 14.41
C PRO A 292 -10.33 -5.10 14.56
N ALA A 293 -9.68 -5.50 13.47
CA ALA A 293 -8.23 -5.47 13.41
C ALA A 293 -7.76 -4.04 13.17
N VAL A 294 -7.19 -3.41 14.18
CA VAL A 294 -6.50 -2.13 14.03
C VAL A 294 -5.03 -2.41 13.86
N THR A 295 -4.48 -2.01 12.71
CA THR A 295 -3.05 -2.17 12.38
C THR A 295 -2.40 -0.81 12.17
N THR A 296 -1.06 -0.73 12.25
CA THR A 296 -0.37 0.55 12.14
C THR A 296 1.08 0.42 11.70
N ASP A 297 1.66 1.58 11.32
CA ASP A 297 3.10 1.76 11.09
C ASP A 297 3.74 2.52 12.25
N LEU A 298 4.98 2.16 12.59
CA LEU A 298 5.81 2.85 13.58
C LEU A 298 7.20 3.13 13.02
N ILE A 299 7.66 4.37 13.15
CA ILE A 299 9.03 4.79 12.81
C ILE A 299 9.81 4.96 14.10
N CYS A 300 10.86 4.15 14.29
CA CYS A 300 11.73 4.18 15.45
C CYS A 300 13.01 4.96 15.20
N GLY A 301 13.44 5.75 16.17
CA GLY A 301 14.68 6.51 16.07
C GLY A 301 14.56 7.70 15.12
N PHE A 302 13.42 8.37 15.13
CA PHE A 302 13.25 9.64 14.43
C PHE A 302 14.22 10.70 14.98
N PRO A 303 14.74 11.65 14.17
CA PRO A 303 15.66 12.70 14.64
C PRO A 303 15.15 13.42 15.90
N GLY A 304 16.02 13.48 16.91
CA GLY A 304 15.71 14.09 18.20
C GLY A 304 14.80 13.27 19.13
N GLU A 305 14.42 12.02 18.77
CA GLU A 305 13.67 11.15 19.67
C GLU A 305 14.54 10.72 20.87
N THR A 306 14.15 11.09 22.10
CA THR A 306 14.83 10.69 23.32
C THR A 306 14.44 9.29 23.77
N GLU A 307 15.12 8.73 24.78
CA GLU A 307 14.75 7.42 25.32
C GLU A 307 13.42 7.49 26.09
N GLU A 308 13.12 8.61 26.74
CA GLU A 308 11.85 8.85 27.42
C GLU A 308 10.68 8.96 26.43
N GLU A 309 10.89 9.61 25.28
CA GLU A 309 9.89 9.71 24.20
C GLU A 309 9.63 8.33 23.59
N PHE A 310 10.69 7.54 23.39
CA PHE A 310 10.55 6.18 22.90
C PHE A 310 9.85 5.26 23.92
N ALA A 311 10.15 5.39 25.22
CA ALA A 311 9.45 4.65 26.28
C ALA A 311 7.93 5.00 26.30
N ARG A 312 7.57 6.28 26.13
CA ARG A 312 6.17 6.69 25.99
C ARG A 312 5.52 6.09 24.75
N THR A 313 6.26 6.00 23.65
CA THR A 313 5.78 5.33 22.43
C THR A 313 5.46 3.86 22.68
N LEU A 314 6.32 3.12 23.38
CA LEU A 314 6.06 1.71 23.72
C LEU A 314 4.81 1.56 24.59
N ALA A 315 4.70 2.35 25.65
CA ALA A 315 3.52 2.33 26.53
C ALA A 315 2.22 2.69 25.76
N PHE A 316 2.30 3.61 24.79
CA PHE A 316 1.16 3.98 23.99
C PHE A 316 0.72 2.88 23.01
N ILE A 317 1.63 2.20 22.33
CA ILE A 317 1.26 1.08 21.44
C ILE A 317 0.65 -0.08 22.22
N GLU A 318 1.18 -0.40 23.40
CA GLU A 318 0.56 -1.39 24.31
C GLU A 318 -0.87 -0.99 24.70
N LYS A 319 -1.07 0.27 25.09
CA LYS A 319 -2.41 0.83 25.40
C LYS A 319 -3.37 0.69 24.22
N CYS A 320 -2.90 0.90 22.98
CA CYS A 320 -3.72 0.77 21.78
C CYS A 320 -4.07 -0.69 21.48
N GLY A 321 -3.20 -1.66 21.75
CA GLY A 321 -3.44 -3.09 21.52
C GLY A 321 -3.69 -3.38 20.05
N PHE A 322 -2.68 -3.21 19.20
CA PHE A 322 -2.79 -3.41 17.75
C PHE A 322 -2.83 -4.89 17.38
N ALA A 323 -3.62 -5.21 16.34
CA ALA A 323 -3.67 -6.55 15.78
C ALA A 323 -2.37 -6.92 15.05
N ALA A 324 -1.74 -5.95 14.39
CA ALA A 324 -0.41 -6.08 13.77
C ALA A 324 0.24 -4.70 13.60
N MET A 325 1.57 -4.67 13.50
CA MET A 325 2.33 -3.44 13.29
C MET A 325 3.46 -3.67 12.28
N HIS A 326 3.70 -2.66 11.45
CA HIS A 326 4.93 -2.56 10.66
C HIS A 326 5.87 -1.58 11.33
N ILE A 327 7.07 -2.04 11.66
CA ILE A 327 8.06 -1.27 12.42
C ILE A 327 9.26 -1.02 11.55
N PHE A 328 9.63 0.26 11.42
CA PHE A 328 10.73 0.72 10.59
C PHE A 328 11.74 1.53 11.40
N PRO A 329 13.02 1.22 11.34
CA PRO A 329 14.03 2.20 11.74
C PRO A 329 13.93 3.41 10.80
N TYR A 330 14.03 4.63 11.36
CA TYR A 330 13.96 5.83 10.53
C TYR A 330 15.01 5.81 9.41
N SER A 331 14.54 6.00 8.19
CA SER A 331 15.36 6.02 6.97
C SER A 331 15.50 7.46 6.47
N ILE A 332 16.73 7.96 6.37
CA ILE A 332 17.02 9.31 5.88
C ILE A 332 16.60 9.42 4.41
N ARG A 333 15.81 10.45 4.10
CA ARG A 333 15.37 10.75 2.73
C ARG A 333 15.94 12.10 2.30
N PRO A 334 16.94 12.16 1.37
CA PRO A 334 17.43 13.42 0.83
C PRO A 334 16.28 14.31 0.33
N GLY A 335 16.37 15.62 0.52
CA GLY A 335 15.33 16.58 0.16
C GLY A 335 14.21 16.75 1.18
N THR A 336 14.11 15.92 2.23
CA THR A 336 13.14 16.09 3.32
C THR A 336 13.68 16.92 4.47
N LYS A 337 12.78 17.57 5.22
CA LYS A 337 13.18 18.38 6.39
C LYS A 337 13.90 17.54 7.45
N ALA A 338 13.45 16.32 7.70
CA ALA A 338 14.05 15.45 8.70
C ALA A 338 15.45 14.97 8.32
N ALA A 339 15.83 14.98 7.04
CA ALA A 339 17.18 14.66 6.61
C ALA A 339 18.23 15.69 7.09
N ALA A 340 17.81 16.95 7.28
CA ALA A 340 18.66 18.04 7.76
C ALA A 340 18.72 18.13 9.30
N MET A 341 17.94 17.34 10.03
CA MET A 341 17.97 17.28 11.49
C MET A 341 19.15 16.43 11.98
N GLU A 342 19.54 16.61 13.25
CA GLU A 342 20.55 15.78 13.90
C GLU A 342 20.08 14.31 13.97
N GLN A 343 20.88 13.43 13.39
CA GLN A 343 20.53 12.01 13.21
C GLN A 343 20.97 11.17 14.41
N LEU A 344 20.07 10.27 14.84
CA LEU A 344 20.46 9.20 15.75
C LEU A 344 21.32 8.15 15.02
N SER A 345 22.20 7.48 15.75
CA SER A 345 23.03 6.42 15.17
C SER A 345 22.16 5.23 14.69
N ALA A 346 22.66 4.49 13.69
CA ALA A 346 21.99 3.29 13.19
C ALA A 346 21.72 2.28 14.32
N ALA A 347 22.70 2.07 15.21
CA ALA A 347 22.55 1.16 16.35
C ALA A 347 21.41 1.55 17.31
N VAL A 348 21.14 2.84 17.51
CA VAL A 348 19.99 3.32 18.31
C VAL A 348 18.69 3.02 17.60
N LYS A 349 18.60 3.32 16.29
CA LYS A 349 17.41 3.08 15.47
C LYS A 349 17.03 1.60 15.44
N GLU A 350 18.01 0.73 15.19
CA GLU A 350 17.85 -0.72 15.13
C GLU A 350 17.42 -1.31 16.49
N ARG A 351 18.10 -0.90 17.57
CA ARG A 351 17.76 -1.35 18.93
C ARG A 351 16.32 -0.97 19.30
N ARG A 352 15.90 0.27 18.99
CA ARG A 352 14.51 0.71 19.24
C ARG A 352 13.51 -0.05 18.37
N ALA A 353 13.81 -0.28 17.10
CA ALA A 353 12.96 -1.07 16.23
C ALA A 353 12.81 -2.51 16.73
N ALA A 354 13.87 -3.16 17.20
CA ALA A 354 13.83 -4.49 17.80
C ALA A 354 12.95 -4.53 19.05
N ARG A 355 13.12 -3.58 20.00
CA ARG A 355 12.27 -3.50 21.20
C ARG A 355 10.78 -3.29 20.86
N ALA A 356 10.47 -2.44 19.89
CA ALA A 356 9.10 -2.22 19.44
C ALA A 356 8.53 -3.48 18.76
N ALA A 357 9.34 -4.23 17.99
CA ALA A 357 8.94 -5.49 17.37
C ALA A 357 8.59 -6.57 18.38
N GLU A 358 9.30 -6.65 19.51
CA GLU A 358 8.96 -7.56 20.61
C GLU A 358 7.56 -7.28 21.19
N VAL A 359 7.26 -5.98 21.45
CA VAL A 359 5.94 -5.55 21.94
C VAL A 359 4.86 -5.85 20.89
N ALA A 360 5.12 -5.53 19.64
CA ALA A 360 4.19 -5.79 18.54
C ALA A 360 3.89 -7.28 18.38
N SER A 361 4.90 -8.15 18.50
CA SER A 361 4.74 -9.62 18.43
C SER A 361 3.87 -10.16 19.58
N GLN A 362 4.01 -9.61 20.79
CA GLN A 362 3.16 -9.99 21.93
C GLN A 362 1.70 -9.60 21.69
N MET A 363 1.46 -8.37 21.21
CA MET A 363 0.09 -7.91 20.88
C MET A 363 -0.52 -8.72 19.74
N HIS A 364 0.25 -9.04 18.71
CA HIS A 364 -0.21 -9.85 17.57
C HIS A 364 -0.65 -11.24 18.03
N ARG A 365 0.16 -11.93 18.83
CA ARG A 365 -0.21 -13.23 19.39
C ARG A 365 -1.48 -13.17 20.22
N ALA A 366 -1.59 -12.19 21.12
CA ALA A 366 -2.80 -12.00 21.92
C ALA A 366 -4.05 -11.74 21.06
N TYR A 367 -3.90 -10.99 19.93
CA TYR A 367 -4.99 -10.79 18.98
C TYR A 367 -5.39 -12.09 18.28
N LEU A 368 -4.44 -12.88 17.80
CA LEU A 368 -4.70 -14.19 17.17
C LEU A 368 -5.36 -15.18 18.16
N GLU A 369 -4.87 -15.27 19.39
CA GLU A 369 -5.48 -16.08 20.45
C GLU A 369 -6.94 -15.68 20.71
N GLY A 370 -7.23 -14.37 20.71
CA GLY A 370 -8.60 -13.84 20.81
C GLY A 370 -9.52 -14.18 19.63
N CYS A 371 -8.96 -14.64 18.50
CA CYS A 371 -9.74 -15.13 17.35
C CYS A 371 -10.14 -16.61 17.48
N VAL A 372 -9.52 -17.38 18.37
CA VAL A 372 -9.82 -18.82 18.56
C VAL A 372 -11.27 -19.00 19.02
N GLY A 373 -11.96 -19.96 18.43
CA GLY A 373 -13.39 -20.24 18.66
C GLY A 373 -14.34 -19.40 17.79
N GLN A 374 -13.84 -18.37 17.10
CA GLN A 374 -14.66 -17.57 16.18
C GLN A 374 -14.85 -18.26 14.83
N VAL A 375 -15.86 -17.81 14.09
CA VAL A 375 -16.10 -18.23 12.70
C VAL A 375 -15.92 -17.03 11.79
N TYR A 376 -15.03 -17.16 10.79
CA TYR A 376 -14.77 -16.11 9.80
C TYR A 376 -15.02 -16.59 8.37
N PRO A 377 -15.63 -15.79 7.49
CA PRO A 377 -15.68 -16.03 6.05
C PRO A 377 -14.29 -15.75 5.44
N VAL A 378 -13.48 -16.78 5.22
CA VAL A 378 -12.12 -16.69 4.68
C VAL A 378 -12.16 -16.70 3.16
N LEU A 379 -11.50 -15.75 2.52
CA LEU A 379 -11.23 -15.78 1.09
C LEU A 379 -9.93 -16.55 0.84
N PHE A 380 -10.05 -17.71 0.24
CA PHE A 380 -8.92 -18.60 -0.03
C PHE A 380 -8.19 -18.22 -1.33
N GLU A 381 -6.87 -18.26 -1.30
CA GLU A 381 -6.00 -17.75 -2.36
C GLU A 381 -5.03 -18.79 -2.92
N GLN A 382 -4.31 -19.49 -2.07
CA GLN A 382 -3.25 -20.42 -2.49
C GLN A 382 -2.96 -21.53 -1.49
N GLU A 383 -2.29 -22.54 -1.97
CA GLU A 383 -1.70 -23.58 -1.11
C GLU A 383 -0.32 -23.13 -0.61
N LYS A 384 -0.04 -23.33 0.67
CA LYS A 384 1.21 -22.97 1.31
C LYS A 384 1.45 -23.86 2.53
N ASP A 385 2.62 -24.51 2.62
CA ASP A 385 3.08 -25.29 3.77
C ASP A 385 2.07 -26.37 4.24
N GLY A 386 1.35 -27.01 3.30
CA GLY A 386 0.35 -28.05 3.58
C GLY A 386 -1.00 -27.53 4.09
N TYR A 387 -1.23 -26.23 4.00
CA TYR A 387 -2.52 -25.58 4.20
C TYR A 387 -2.99 -24.92 2.90
N TYR A 388 -4.29 -24.88 2.69
CA TYR A 388 -4.87 -23.92 1.76
C TYR A 388 -5.12 -22.63 2.52
N THR A 389 -4.48 -21.55 2.12
CA THR A 389 -4.44 -20.28 2.87
C THR A 389 -5.24 -19.19 2.20
N GLY A 390 -5.71 -18.27 3.00
CA GLY A 390 -6.43 -17.07 2.57
C GLY A 390 -6.53 -16.06 3.69
N HIS A 391 -7.32 -15.02 3.49
CA HIS A 391 -7.47 -13.95 4.49
C HIS A 391 -8.90 -13.85 5.01
N ALA A 392 -9.02 -13.83 6.32
CA ALA A 392 -10.26 -13.49 7.02
C ALA A 392 -10.60 -11.98 6.85
N PRO A 393 -11.83 -11.53 7.16
CA PRO A 393 -12.19 -10.12 7.05
C PRO A 393 -11.31 -9.19 7.89
N ASN A 394 -10.82 -9.64 9.05
CA ASN A 394 -9.86 -8.93 9.90
C ASN A 394 -8.41 -8.97 9.38
N TYR A 395 -8.19 -9.48 8.16
CA TYR A 395 -6.90 -9.60 7.47
C TYR A 395 -5.91 -10.60 8.10
N CYS A 396 -6.32 -11.44 9.05
CA CYS A 396 -5.49 -12.55 9.50
C CYS A 396 -5.36 -13.60 8.39
N GLU A 397 -4.14 -14.03 8.10
CA GLU A 397 -3.90 -15.22 7.28
C GLU A 397 -4.51 -16.43 8.00
N THR A 398 -5.28 -17.22 7.27
CA THR A 398 -6.03 -18.35 7.84
C THR A 398 -5.84 -19.56 6.94
N GLY A 399 -5.45 -20.70 7.53
CA GLY A 399 -5.20 -21.95 6.83
C GLY A 399 -6.15 -23.07 7.25
N VAL A 400 -6.53 -23.89 6.27
CA VAL A 400 -7.27 -25.15 6.45
C VAL A 400 -6.55 -26.28 5.71
N ARG A 401 -6.70 -27.52 6.19
CA ARG A 401 -6.07 -28.70 5.55
C ARG A 401 -6.99 -29.38 4.55
N VAL A 402 -7.61 -28.58 3.68
CA VAL A 402 -8.48 -29.02 2.58
C VAL A 402 -8.04 -28.32 1.31
N GLY A 403 -7.94 -29.03 0.20
CA GLY A 403 -7.46 -28.50 -1.09
C GLY A 403 -8.55 -27.90 -2.00
N ASP A 404 -8.11 -27.31 -3.10
CA ASP A 404 -8.95 -26.75 -4.18
C ASP A 404 -9.98 -25.71 -3.73
N LEU A 405 -9.50 -24.68 -3.02
CA LEU A 405 -10.33 -23.61 -2.48
C LEU A 405 -10.10 -22.26 -3.16
N HIS A 406 -9.33 -22.18 -4.25
CA HIS A 406 -8.99 -20.92 -4.91
C HIS A 406 -10.25 -20.08 -5.21
N ASN A 407 -10.18 -18.80 -4.87
CA ASN A 407 -11.25 -17.80 -5.06
C ASN A 407 -12.59 -18.13 -4.39
N LYS A 408 -12.62 -19.04 -3.41
CA LYS A 408 -13.81 -19.36 -2.62
C LYS A 408 -13.82 -18.58 -1.31
N VAL A 409 -14.97 -18.08 -0.90
CA VAL A 409 -15.22 -17.51 0.42
C VAL A 409 -16.00 -18.54 1.23
N LEU A 410 -15.37 -19.11 2.25
CA LEU A 410 -15.95 -20.16 3.07
C LEU A 410 -15.83 -19.85 4.55
N ASN A 411 -16.80 -20.25 5.33
CA ASN A 411 -16.76 -20.10 6.77
C ASN A 411 -15.74 -21.08 7.38
N VAL A 412 -14.87 -20.54 8.24
CA VAL A 412 -13.86 -21.31 8.97
C VAL A 412 -14.03 -21.05 10.46
N LYS A 413 -14.24 -22.12 11.23
CA LYS A 413 -14.15 -22.07 12.69
C LYS A 413 -12.68 -22.16 13.09
N ILE A 414 -12.19 -21.12 13.74
CA ILE A 414 -10.79 -21.06 14.18
C ILE A 414 -10.59 -21.98 15.37
N THR A 415 -9.67 -22.93 15.23
CA THR A 415 -9.36 -23.95 16.26
C THR A 415 -8.04 -23.70 16.99
N GLY A 416 -7.16 -22.84 16.42
CA GLY A 416 -5.87 -22.51 17.00
C GLY A 416 -5.04 -21.56 16.11
N THR A 417 -3.75 -21.52 16.39
CA THR A 417 -2.75 -20.75 15.65
C THR A 417 -1.55 -21.61 15.28
N ASP A 418 -0.90 -21.29 14.16
CA ASP A 418 0.38 -21.85 13.74
C ASP A 418 1.30 -20.69 13.33
N GLY A 419 2.23 -20.32 14.20
CA GLY A 419 3.01 -19.09 14.07
C GLY A 419 2.12 -17.85 14.06
N ASP A 420 2.19 -17.09 12.97
CA ASP A 420 1.41 -15.87 12.75
C ASP A 420 0.10 -16.12 11.96
N MET A 421 -0.28 -17.37 11.75
CA MET A 421 -1.46 -17.78 10.99
C MET A 421 -2.54 -18.39 11.91
N LEU A 422 -3.79 -18.08 11.65
CA LEU A 422 -4.94 -18.79 12.23
C LEU A 422 -5.11 -20.13 11.53
N ILE A 423 -5.44 -21.17 12.28
CA ILE A 423 -5.81 -22.48 11.72
C ILE A 423 -7.24 -22.84 12.11
N GLY A 424 -7.95 -23.54 11.23
CA GLY A 424 -9.33 -23.88 11.50
C GLY A 424 -9.89 -24.97 10.60
N GLU A 425 -11.19 -25.18 10.76
CA GLU A 425 -11.97 -26.19 10.03
C GLU A 425 -13.14 -25.50 9.30
N LEU A 426 -13.47 -26.00 8.10
CA LEU A 426 -14.65 -25.54 7.35
C LEU A 426 -15.93 -25.90 8.11
N THR A 427 -16.92 -24.97 8.10
CA THR A 427 -18.22 -25.18 8.79
C THR A 427 -19.39 -25.09 7.82
#